data_50bcdb8f6fdc27a6a9d81810cc057df0
#
_entry.id   50bcdb8f6fdc27a6a9d81810cc057df0
#
_cell.length_a   1.000
_cell.length_b   1.000
_cell.length_c   1.000
_cell.angle_alpha   90.00
_cell.angle_beta   90.00
_cell.angle_gamma   90.00
#
_symmetry.space_group_name_H-M   'P 1'
#
loop_
_entity.id
_entity.type
_entity.pdbx_description
1 polymer ?
#
loop_
_entity_poly.entity_id
_entity_poly.type
_entity_poly.pdbx_seq_one_letter_code
_entity_poly.pdbx_strand_id
1 'polypeptide(L)'
;MEKIKKNQIKEFISDYKYITYGSGSDRYPYEIIGITPDNKQLIIRPMDSIRIDKNGMSECQKYEFKSNELYGLEYLRLYIPRNKDKKPALIRAKHKGTVEWYHKTYGLTHKPHMYYDYNY
;
A
#
# COMPACT_ATOMS: atom_id res chain seq x y z
N MET A 1 -10.27 18.88 3.69
CA MET A 1 -10.32 17.68 2.81
C MET A 1 -11.57 17.79 1.92
N GLU A 2 -11.38 17.60 0.66
CA GLU A 2 -12.51 17.60 -0.28
C GLU A 2 -13.31 16.31 -0.17
N LYS A 3 -14.59 16.39 -0.46
CA LYS A 3 -15.47 15.22 -0.51
C LYS A 3 -15.05 14.33 -1.69
N ILE A 4 -14.89 13.03 -1.43
CA ILE A 4 -14.51 12.07 -2.47
C ILE A 4 -15.68 11.85 -3.41
N LYS A 5 -15.45 12.05 -4.70
CA LYS A 5 -16.42 11.82 -5.75
C LYS A 5 -16.54 10.34 -6.07
N LYS A 6 -17.69 9.95 -6.62
CA LYS A 6 -17.89 8.58 -7.12
C LYS A 6 -16.80 8.22 -8.12
N ASN A 7 -16.26 7.02 -8.02
CA ASN A 7 -15.19 6.48 -8.88
C ASN A 7 -13.82 7.17 -8.78
N GLN A 8 -13.63 8.10 -7.85
CA GLN A 8 -12.36 8.82 -7.73
C GLN A 8 -11.19 7.89 -7.37
N ILE A 9 -11.42 6.92 -6.47
CA ILE A 9 -10.40 5.91 -6.13
C ILE A 9 -10.08 5.05 -7.34
N LYS A 10 -11.10 4.61 -8.08
CA LYS A 10 -10.91 3.79 -9.28
C LYS A 10 -10.05 4.50 -10.31
N GLU A 11 -10.30 5.78 -10.53
CA GLU A 11 -9.49 6.60 -11.43
C GLU A 11 -8.06 6.76 -10.93
N PHE A 12 -7.89 6.95 -9.63
CA PHE A 12 -6.58 7.13 -9.02
C PHE A 12 -5.71 5.88 -9.17
N ILE A 13 -6.25 4.69 -8.90
CA ILE A 13 -5.49 3.44 -9.02
C ILE A 13 -5.26 3.02 -10.46
N SER A 14 -6.10 3.47 -11.40
CA SER A 14 -5.99 3.16 -12.83
C SER A 14 -5.84 1.65 -13.05
N ASP A 15 -4.77 1.21 -13.71
CA ASP A 15 -4.48 -0.20 -13.98
C ASP A 15 -3.50 -0.83 -12.98
N TYR A 16 -3.13 -0.11 -11.94
CA TYR A 16 -2.27 -0.66 -10.89
C TYR A 16 -2.99 -1.76 -10.11
N LYS A 17 -2.28 -2.85 -9.83
CA LYS A 17 -2.82 -4.01 -9.14
C LYS A 17 -2.19 -4.26 -7.77
N TYR A 18 -1.14 -3.52 -7.44
CA TYR A 18 -0.37 -3.74 -6.22
C TYR A 18 -0.12 -2.44 -5.48
N ILE A 19 0.05 -2.58 -4.18
CA ILE A 19 0.46 -1.50 -3.29
C ILE A 19 1.78 -1.91 -2.64
N THR A 20 2.74 -1.01 -2.60
CA THR A 20 3.94 -1.18 -1.80
C THR A 20 3.83 -0.31 -0.56
N TYR A 21 3.83 -0.95 0.60
CA TYR A 21 3.79 -0.27 1.88
C TYR A 21 5.22 0.03 2.33
N GLY A 22 5.52 1.31 2.56
CA GLY A 22 6.82 1.75 3.04
C GLY A 22 6.77 2.09 4.51
N SER A 23 7.67 1.50 5.30
CA SER A 23 7.90 1.83 6.70
C SER A 23 9.39 2.05 6.90
N GLY A 24 9.82 3.32 6.96
CA GLY A 24 11.24 3.64 6.93
C GLY A 24 11.89 3.13 5.65
N SER A 25 12.97 2.36 5.80
CA SER A 25 13.67 1.76 4.66
C SER A 25 13.04 0.45 4.17
N ASP A 26 12.12 -0.12 4.93
CA ASP A 26 11.48 -1.38 4.57
C ASP A 26 10.36 -1.17 3.55
N ARG A 27 10.13 -2.19 2.72
CA ARG A 27 9.07 -2.21 1.71
C ARG A 27 8.35 -3.55 1.78
N TYR A 28 7.02 -3.51 1.77
CA TYR A 28 6.19 -4.71 1.88
C TYR A 28 5.13 -4.74 0.79
N PRO A 29 4.88 -5.91 0.19
CA PRO A 29 3.93 -6.03 -0.89
C PRO A 29 2.51 -6.25 -0.40
N TYR A 30 1.56 -5.58 -1.06
CA TYR A 30 0.14 -5.80 -0.89
C TYR A 30 -0.49 -5.96 -2.27
N GLU A 31 -1.55 -6.76 -2.36
CA GLU A 31 -2.36 -6.83 -3.57
C GLU A 31 -3.65 -6.03 -3.39
N ILE A 32 -4.13 -5.44 -4.47
CA ILE A 32 -5.41 -4.75 -4.48
C ILE A 32 -6.50 -5.80 -4.69
N ILE A 33 -7.42 -5.91 -3.73
CA ILE A 33 -8.53 -6.85 -3.78
C ILE A 33 -9.73 -6.23 -4.47
N GLY A 34 -9.99 -4.95 -4.23
CA GLY A 34 -11.13 -4.28 -4.81
C GLY A 34 -11.39 -2.93 -4.18
N ILE A 35 -12.58 -2.43 -4.42
CA ILE A 35 -13.04 -1.14 -3.89
C ILE A 35 -14.35 -1.42 -3.14
N THR A 36 -14.56 -0.75 -2.00
CA THR A 36 -15.81 -0.92 -1.26
C THR A 36 -17.03 -0.48 -2.09
N PRO A 37 -18.23 -1.05 -1.81
CA PRO A 37 -19.43 -0.71 -2.59
C PRO A 37 -19.77 0.77 -2.62
N ASP A 38 -19.40 1.52 -1.59
CA ASP A 38 -19.62 2.98 -1.53
C ASP A 38 -18.56 3.77 -2.28
N ASN A 39 -17.57 3.11 -2.88
CA ASN A 39 -16.45 3.71 -3.61
C ASN A 39 -15.54 4.62 -2.77
N LYS A 40 -15.58 4.48 -1.45
CA LYS A 40 -14.80 5.36 -0.55
C LYS A 40 -13.49 4.77 -0.10
N GLN A 41 -13.33 3.44 -0.17
CA GLN A 41 -12.15 2.76 0.36
C GLN A 41 -11.61 1.74 -0.63
N LEU A 42 -10.29 1.65 -0.70
CA LEU A 42 -9.57 0.62 -1.43
C LEU A 42 -9.30 -0.55 -0.49
N ILE A 43 -9.59 -1.76 -0.94
CA ILE A 43 -9.38 -2.97 -0.16
C ILE A 43 -8.08 -3.61 -0.61
N ILE A 44 -7.16 -3.81 0.32
CA ILE A 44 -5.86 -4.45 0.05
C ILE A 44 -5.62 -5.59 1.02
N ARG A 45 -4.68 -6.47 0.67
CA ARG A 45 -4.28 -7.60 1.51
C ARG A 45 -2.78 -7.85 1.38
N PRO A 46 -2.07 -8.08 2.52
CA PRO A 46 -0.65 -8.40 2.46
C PRO A 46 -0.39 -9.66 1.63
N MET A 47 0.76 -9.71 0.98
CA MET A 47 1.21 -10.86 0.22
C MET A 47 2.37 -11.55 0.91
N ASP A 48 2.52 -12.85 0.68
CA ASP A 48 3.72 -13.56 1.09
C ASP A 48 4.90 -13.16 0.22
N SER A 49 6.05 -12.99 0.84
CA SER A 49 7.32 -12.69 0.18
C SER A 49 8.34 -13.72 0.63
N ILE A 50 8.83 -14.53 -0.29
CA ILE A 50 9.80 -15.58 0.00
C ILE A 50 11.11 -15.20 -0.66
N ARG A 51 12.14 -14.96 0.13
CA ARG A 51 13.45 -14.59 -0.41
C ARG A 51 14.09 -15.79 -1.12
N ILE A 52 14.51 -15.59 -2.36
CA ILE A 52 15.03 -16.65 -3.22
C ILE A 52 16.49 -16.45 -3.62
N ASP A 53 17.11 -15.33 -3.26
CA ASP A 53 18.52 -15.09 -3.54
C ASP A 53 19.42 -15.64 -2.42
N LYS A 54 20.72 -15.69 -2.70
CA LYS A 54 21.75 -16.09 -1.75
C LYS A 54 22.70 -14.95 -1.40
N ASN A 55 22.29 -13.71 -1.69
CA ASN A 55 23.12 -12.53 -1.43
C ASN A 55 23.14 -12.17 0.05
N GLY A 56 23.99 -11.24 0.43
CA GLY A 56 24.05 -10.73 1.79
C GLY A 56 22.74 -10.12 2.24
N MET A 57 22.59 -9.89 3.54
CA MET A 57 21.30 -9.54 4.16
C MET A 57 20.55 -8.41 3.48
N SER A 58 21.21 -7.27 3.20
CA SER A 58 20.55 -6.13 2.57
C SER A 58 20.88 -5.97 1.08
N GLU A 59 21.69 -6.85 0.50
CA GLU A 59 22.13 -6.74 -0.88
C GLU A 59 21.21 -7.47 -1.83
N CYS A 60 20.95 -6.87 -3.00
CA CYS A 60 20.26 -7.46 -4.16
C CYS A 60 19.19 -8.50 -3.80
N GLN A 61 18.26 -8.12 -2.95
CA GLN A 61 17.20 -9.03 -2.48
C GLN A 61 16.26 -9.39 -3.63
N LYS A 62 15.99 -10.68 -3.77
CA LYS A 62 15.01 -11.20 -4.73
C LYS A 62 13.96 -12.03 -3.99
N TYR A 63 12.71 -11.84 -4.38
CA TYR A 63 11.59 -12.49 -3.72
C TYR A 63 10.65 -13.13 -4.71
N GLU A 64 10.05 -14.25 -4.31
CA GLU A 64 8.81 -14.75 -4.91
C GLU A 64 7.64 -14.20 -4.09
N PHE A 65 6.56 -13.86 -4.78
CA PHE A 65 5.37 -13.29 -4.16
C PHE A 65 4.17 -14.20 -4.41
N LYS A 66 3.39 -14.41 -3.36
CA LYS A 66 2.16 -15.22 -3.44
C LYS A 66 1.04 -14.54 -2.68
N SER A 67 -0.16 -14.64 -3.23
CA SER A 67 -1.38 -14.25 -2.51
C SER A 67 -1.60 -15.19 -1.34
N ASN A 68 -2.06 -14.65 -0.22
CA ASN A 68 -2.40 -15.45 0.95
C ASN A 68 -3.73 -14.99 1.51
N GLU A 69 -4.76 -15.81 1.27
CA GLU A 69 -6.13 -15.50 1.69
C GLU A 69 -6.33 -15.55 3.21
N LEU A 70 -5.36 -16.08 3.95
CA LEU A 70 -5.41 -16.10 5.42
C LEU A 70 -5.10 -14.76 6.05
N TYR A 71 -4.45 -13.86 5.31
CA TYR A 71 -4.21 -12.50 5.80
C TYR A 71 -5.50 -11.69 5.80
N GLY A 72 -5.66 -10.87 6.84
CA GLY A 72 -6.79 -9.97 6.94
C GLY A 72 -6.76 -8.86 5.89
N LEU A 73 -7.94 -8.39 5.52
CA LEU A 73 -8.06 -7.26 4.61
C LEU A 73 -7.74 -5.95 5.34
N GLU A 74 -7.13 -5.03 4.62
CA GLU A 74 -6.90 -3.67 5.09
C GLU A 74 -7.59 -2.69 4.15
N TYR A 75 -7.93 -1.53 4.68
CA TYR A 75 -8.71 -0.53 3.94
C TYR A 75 -7.96 0.78 3.89
N LEU A 76 -7.83 1.34 2.68
CA LEU A 76 -7.19 2.62 2.47
C LEU A 76 -8.21 3.62 1.94
N ARG A 77 -8.03 4.88 2.30
CA ARG A 77 -8.81 6.00 1.76
C ARG A 77 -7.92 6.88 0.91
N LEU A 78 -8.52 7.53 -0.07
CA LEU A 78 -7.83 8.52 -0.86
C LEU A 78 -7.92 9.87 -0.13
N TYR A 79 -6.76 10.39 0.24
CA TYR A 79 -6.63 11.72 0.83
C TYR A 79 -6.30 12.73 -0.27
N ILE A 80 -7.13 13.75 -0.39
CA ILE A 80 -6.91 14.82 -1.35
C ILE A 80 -6.60 16.10 -0.56
N PRO A 81 -5.33 16.57 -0.59
CA PRO A 81 -4.99 17.79 0.14
C PRO A 81 -5.66 19.01 -0.44
N ARG A 82 -5.96 19.99 0.41
CA ARG A 82 -6.48 21.29 -0.05
C ARG A 82 -5.41 22.08 -0.80
N ASN A 83 -4.15 21.91 -0.43
CA ASN A 83 -3.03 22.55 -1.10
C ASN A 83 -2.78 21.84 -2.42
N LYS A 84 -2.95 22.54 -3.53
CA LYS A 84 -2.79 22.01 -4.89
C LYS A 84 -1.35 21.58 -5.21
N ASP A 85 -0.37 22.09 -4.46
CA ASP A 85 1.03 21.70 -4.63
C ASP A 85 1.32 20.31 -4.07
N LYS A 86 0.44 19.76 -3.27
CA LYS A 86 0.58 18.41 -2.71
C LYS A 86 -0.25 17.42 -3.50
N LYS A 87 0.32 16.23 -3.71
CA LYS A 87 -0.33 15.16 -4.45
C LYS A 87 -1.32 14.40 -3.58
N PRO A 88 -2.42 13.88 -4.16
CA PRO A 88 -3.27 12.93 -3.46
C PRO A 88 -2.48 11.70 -3.00
N ALA A 89 -2.89 11.11 -1.88
CA ALA A 89 -2.20 9.96 -1.31
C ALA A 89 -3.21 8.96 -0.76
N LEU A 90 -2.81 7.69 -0.75
CA LEU A 90 -3.57 6.65 -0.07
C LEU A 90 -3.16 6.62 1.39
N ILE A 91 -4.13 6.62 2.28
CA ILE A 91 -3.91 6.58 3.72
C ILE A 91 -4.76 5.47 4.33
N ARG A 92 -4.28 4.91 5.44
CA ARG A 92 -5.02 3.88 6.15
C ARG A 92 -6.32 4.46 6.70
N ALA A 93 -7.43 3.73 6.52
CA ALA A 93 -8.70 4.12 7.12
C ALA A 93 -8.57 4.08 8.63
N LYS A 94 -8.86 5.20 9.28
CA LYS A 94 -8.67 5.33 10.73
C LYS A 94 -9.74 4.59 11.51
N HIS A 95 -9.32 3.87 12.53
CA HIS A 95 -10.20 3.58 13.63
C HIS A 95 -10.37 4.83 14.48
N LYS A 96 -11.55 5.00 15.05
CA LYS A 96 -11.83 6.14 15.93
C LYS A 96 -10.77 6.23 17.04
N GLY A 97 -10.14 7.39 17.16
CA GLY A 97 -9.13 7.64 18.18
C GLY A 97 -7.70 7.28 17.81
N THR A 98 -7.46 6.65 16.66
CA THR A 98 -6.11 6.34 16.21
C THR A 98 -5.57 7.41 15.28
N VAL A 99 -4.29 7.71 15.45
CA VAL A 99 -3.56 8.64 14.59
C VAL A 99 -2.42 7.87 13.93
N GLU A 100 -2.44 7.81 12.60
CA GLU A 100 -1.32 7.25 11.84
C GLU A 100 -0.26 8.31 11.66
N TRP A 101 0.94 8.04 12.18
CA TRP A 101 2.06 8.95 12.08
C TRP A 101 3.04 8.52 10.98
N TYR A 102 3.59 9.50 10.34
CA TYR A 102 4.72 9.58 9.43
C TYR A 102 5.49 8.30 9.12
N HIS A 103 6.25 8.32 8.03
CA HIS A 103 7.11 7.25 7.51
C HIS A 103 6.36 6.01 7.01
N LYS A 104 5.03 6.04 7.05
CA LYS A 104 4.20 4.98 6.47
C LYS A 104 3.57 5.49 5.19
N THR A 105 3.96 4.91 4.08
CA THR A 105 3.44 5.29 2.78
C THR A 105 2.86 4.09 2.04
N TYR A 106 1.80 4.34 1.27
CA TYR A 106 1.19 3.32 0.42
C TYR A 106 1.29 3.80 -1.02
N GLY A 107 2.18 3.20 -1.78
CA GLY A 107 2.41 3.57 -3.17
C GLY A 107 1.83 2.57 -4.14
N LEU A 108 1.26 3.04 -5.25
CA LEU A 108 0.78 2.18 -6.33
C LEU A 108 1.96 1.63 -7.11
N THR A 109 1.96 0.31 -7.35
CA THR A 109 3.00 -0.35 -8.12
C THR A 109 2.39 -1.37 -9.08
N HIS A 110 3.08 -1.62 -10.21
CA HIS A 110 2.64 -2.62 -11.19
C HIS A 110 3.06 -4.04 -10.81
N LYS A 111 4.06 -4.15 -9.94
CA LYS A 111 4.57 -5.45 -9.47
C LYS A 111 4.69 -5.42 -7.95
N PRO A 112 4.58 -6.57 -7.28
CA PRO A 112 4.88 -6.64 -5.86
C PRO A 112 6.32 -6.25 -5.59
N HIS A 113 6.56 -5.60 -4.45
CA HIS A 113 7.91 -5.19 -4.06
C HIS A 113 8.12 -5.45 -2.58
N MET A 114 9.26 -6.05 -2.26
CA MET A 114 9.69 -6.31 -0.89
C MET A 114 11.14 -5.89 -0.72
N TYR A 115 11.43 -5.21 0.37
CA TYR A 115 12.79 -4.93 0.80
C TYR A 115 12.81 -4.85 2.32
N TYR A 116 13.75 -5.53 2.93
CA TYR A 116 13.98 -5.47 4.37
C TYR A 116 15.38 -4.94 4.65
N ASP A 117 15.46 -3.88 5.45
CA ASP A 117 16.72 -3.27 5.82
C ASP A 117 17.27 -3.93 7.07
N TYR A 118 18.31 -4.76 6.86
CA TYR A 118 18.97 -5.49 7.95
C TYR A 118 20.01 -4.64 8.70
N ASN A 119 20.22 -3.40 8.30
CA ASN A 119 21.32 -2.58 8.82
C ASN A 119 20.96 -1.69 10.01
N TYR A 120 19.79 -1.89 10.58
CA TYR A 120 19.45 -1.08 11.72
C TYR A 120 18.99 -1.88 12.92
#